data_2f915433ce144b924df65cb5e7fc13c4
#
_entry.id   2f915433ce144b924df65cb5e7fc13c4
#
_cell.length_a   1.000
_cell.length_b   1.000
_cell.length_c   1.000
_cell.angle_alpha   90.00
_cell.angle_beta   90.00
_cell.angle_gamma   90.00
#
_symmetry.space_group_name_H-M   'P 1'
#
loop_
_entity.id
_entity.type
_entity.pdbx_description
1 polymer ?
#
loop_
_entity_poly.entity_id
_entity_poly.type
_entity_poly.pdbx_seq_one_letter_code
_entity_poly.pdbx_strand_id
1 'polypeptide(L)'
;MRKCAARTLKAEPARLVLPAQVVAPQTNGRPILSAKLEQRPWGAQWTIDYADGGVGRSDPATGRYLKRLSLLEARQAALASYAGTAKLEALRFVAADKNPLELRRGRPAWEADFDDGTHVFIDADSGALLAVRTAQWRWFDFMWGLHIMDLQTREDTHHPILIVMAAFAGIGTILGLVLLPLASRRTQKGKTP
;
A
#
# COMPACT_ATOMS: atom_id res chain seq x y z
N MET A 1 -0.90 -20.39 19.48
CA MET A 1 -0.40 -19.32 18.60
C MET A 1 -0.40 -19.86 17.16
N ARG A 2 -1.49 -19.67 16.43
CA ARG A 2 -1.60 -20.10 15.03
C ARG A 2 -0.96 -19.02 14.16
N LYS A 3 -0.05 -19.45 13.28
CA LYS A 3 0.71 -18.66 12.33
C LYS A 3 -0.23 -17.73 11.54
N CYS A 4 -0.22 -16.43 11.85
CA CYS A 4 -0.68 -15.40 10.92
C CYS A 4 0.34 -15.32 9.78
N ALA A 5 0.28 -16.32 8.91
CA ALA A 5 1.06 -16.33 7.70
C ALA A 5 0.35 -15.40 6.70
N ALA A 6 1.11 -14.51 6.15
CA ALA A 6 0.80 -13.69 4.98
C ALA A 6 0.19 -14.56 3.85
N ARG A 7 -1.12 -14.73 3.88
CA ARG A 7 -1.88 -15.50 2.88
C ARG A 7 -2.58 -14.53 1.93
N THR A 8 -1.84 -13.53 1.46
CA THR A 8 -2.46 -12.40 0.79
C THR A 8 -2.08 -12.25 -0.68
N LEU A 9 -1.25 -13.14 -1.22
CA LEU A 9 -0.90 -13.09 -2.64
C LEU A 9 -0.93 -14.51 -3.21
N LYS A 10 -1.85 -14.76 -4.12
CA LYS A 10 -1.81 -15.94 -4.98
C LYS A 10 -0.79 -15.67 -6.10
N ALA A 11 0.48 -15.67 -5.76
CA ALA A 11 1.56 -15.51 -6.71
C ALA A 11 2.04 -16.88 -7.20
N GLU A 12 1.21 -17.58 -7.96
CA GLU A 12 1.79 -18.48 -8.96
C GLU A 12 2.18 -17.60 -10.15
N PRO A 13 3.42 -17.66 -10.64
CA PRO A 13 3.77 -16.99 -11.88
C PRO A 13 2.92 -17.59 -12.98
N ALA A 14 1.90 -16.83 -13.41
CA ALA A 14 1.09 -17.23 -14.55
C ALA A 14 2.02 -17.44 -15.74
N ARG A 15 1.98 -18.64 -16.35
CA ARG A 15 2.79 -18.97 -17.51
C ARG A 15 2.49 -17.94 -18.61
N LEU A 16 3.53 -17.23 -19.05
CA LEU A 16 3.39 -16.21 -20.08
C LEU A 16 3.00 -16.89 -21.39
N VAL A 17 1.80 -16.58 -21.87
CA VAL A 17 1.29 -17.04 -23.17
C VAL A 17 1.50 -15.90 -24.17
N LEU A 18 2.47 -16.08 -25.05
CA LEU A 18 2.81 -15.07 -26.06
C LEU A 18 1.93 -15.21 -27.32
N PRO A 19 1.60 -14.08 -27.97
CA PRO A 19 1.06 -14.10 -29.33
C PRO A 19 2.11 -14.66 -30.32
N ALA A 20 1.67 -15.07 -31.49
CA ALA A 20 2.55 -15.60 -32.55
C ALA A 20 3.67 -14.62 -32.95
N GLN A 21 3.39 -13.32 -32.84
CA GLN A 21 4.35 -12.25 -33.08
C GLN A 21 4.27 -11.25 -31.93
N VAL A 22 5.42 -10.80 -31.42
CA VAL A 22 5.52 -9.77 -30.39
C VAL A 22 6.05 -8.49 -31.04
N VAL A 23 5.26 -7.42 -30.95
CA VAL A 23 5.59 -6.09 -31.50
C VAL A 23 5.92 -5.16 -30.32
N ALA A 24 6.96 -4.34 -30.49
CA ALA A 24 7.32 -3.33 -29.50
C ALA A 24 6.20 -2.31 -29.28
N PRO A 25 6.01 -1.80 -28.06
CA PRO A 25 4.97 -0.83 -27.76
C PRO A 25 5.20 0.50 -28.49
N GLN A 26 4.13 1.10 -29.00
CA GLN A 26 4.18 2.43 -29.60
C GLN A 26 4.36 3.50 -28.53
N THR A 27 5.27 4.45 -28.78
CA THR A 27 5.65 5.46 -27.78
C THR A 27 4.64 6.59 -27.62
N ASN A 28 3.78 6.82 -28.61
CA ASN A 28 2.86 7.98 -28.66
C ASN A 28 3.53 9.33 -28.31
N GLY A 29 4.80 9.48 -28.69
CA GLY A 29 5.58 10.69 -28.42
C GLY A 29 6.08 10.84 -26.97
N ARG A 30 5.80 9.88 -26.08
CA ARG A 30 6.30 9.89 -24.70
C ARG A 30 7.56 9.01 -24.60
N PRO A 31 8.65 9.50 -23.96
CA PRO A 31 9.85 8.70 -23.76
C PRO A 31 9.56 7.53 -22.81
N ILE A 32 9.88 6.31 -23.26
CA ILE A 32 9.73 5.09 -22.47
C ILE A 32 10.97 4.91 -21.59
N LEU A 33 10.77 4.75 -20.29
CA LEU A 33 11.81 4.39 -19.33
C LEU A 33 11.99 2.88 -19.28
N SER A 34 10.90 2.14 -19.19
CA SER A 34 10.91 0.68 -19.21
C SER A 34 9.65 0.12 -19.85
N ALA A 35 9.76 -1.06 -20.48
CA ALA A 35 8.62 -1.81 -20.97
C ALA A 35 8.80 -3.28 -20.57
N LYS A 36 7.77 -3.86 -19.94
CA LYS A 36 7.77 -5.24 -19.45
C LYS A 36 6.59 -5.99 -20.05
N LEU A 37 6.85 -7.17 -20.59
CA LEU A 37 5.78 -8.06 -21.05
C LEU A 37 5.31 -8.93 -19.88
N GLU A 38 4.05 -8.78 -19.52
CA GLU A 38 3.47 -9.42 -18.35
C GLU A 38 2.20 -10.19 -18.71
N GLN A 39 2.01 -11.34 -18.06
CA GLN A 39 0.75 -12.07 -18.14
C GLN A 39 -0.26 -11.46 -17.18
N ARG A 40 -1.44 -11.12 -17.71
CA ARG A 40 -2.60 -10.67 -16.96
C ARG A 40 -3.74 -11.69 -17.09
N PRO A 41 -4.79 -11.64 -16.27
CA PRO A 41 -5.92 -12.56 -16.37
C PRO A 41 -6.60 -12.56 -17.74
N TRP A 42 -6.51 -11.46 -18.48
CA TRP A 42 -7.08 -11.29 -19.82
C TRP A 42 -6.09 -11.57 -20.96
N GLY A 43 -4.84 -11.91 -20.67
CA GLY A 43 -3.82 -12.22 -21.66
C GLY A 43 -2.49 -11.50 -21.40
N ALA A 44 -1.53 -11.69 -22.31
CA ALA A 44 -0.28 -10.97 -22.26
C ALA A 44 -0.48 -9.48 -22.60
N GLN A 45 0.24 -8.59 -21.95
CA GLN A 45 0.28 -7.16 -22.28
C GLN A 45 1.66 -6.57 -21.99
N TRP A 46 2.00 -5.50 -22.69
CA TRP A 46 3.07 -4.62 -22.29
C TRP A 46 2.62 -3.69 -21.17
N THR A 47 3.37 -3.63 -20.09
CA THR A 47 3.30 -2.58 -19.06
C THR A 47 4.46 -1.64 -19.32
N ILE A 48 4.18 -0.33 -19.45
CA ILE A 48 5.14 0.68 -19.90
C ILE A 48 5.26 1.72 -18.81
N ASP A 49 6.48 1.95 -18.32
CA ASP A 49 6.81 3.07 -17.47
C ASP A 49 7.39 4.20 -18.31
N TYR A 50 6.83 5.39 -18.21
CA TYR A 50 7.28 6.57 -18.93
C TYR A 50 8.21 7.42 -18.06
N ALA A 51 9.10 8.18 -18.72
CA ALA A 51 10.06 9.05 -18.01
C ALA A 51 9.40 10.17 -17.21
N ASP A 52 8.16 10.55 -17.52
CA ASP A 52 7.33 11.51 -16.78
C ASP A 52 6.64 10.91 -15.55
N GLY A 53 6.95 9.66 -15.18
CA GLY A 53 6.35 8.94 -14.06
C GLY A 53 4.97 8.33 -14.35
N GLY A 54 4.44 8.54 -15.56
CA GLY A 54 3.20 7.90 -15.99
C GLY A 54 3.41 6.42 -16.30
N VAL A 55 2.31 5.67 -16.28
CA VAL A 55 2.29 4.26 -16.67
C VAL A 55 1.24 4.06 -17.74
N GLY A 56 1.47 3.10 -18.62
CA GLY A 56 0.54 2.73 -19.67
C GLY A 56 0.62 1.25 -20.00
N ARG A 57 -0.24 0.82 -20.92
CA ARG A 57 -0.25 -0.54 -21.40
C ARG A 57 -0.44 -0.61 -22.90
N SER A 58 0.10 -1.64 -23.55
CA SER A 58 -0.15 -1.90 -24.96
C SER A 58 -0.33 -3.38 -25.25
N ASP A 59 -0.98 -3.64 -26.39
CA ASP A 59 -1.20 -4.97 -26.92
C ASP A 59 0.11 -5.53 -27.52
N PRO A 60 0.59 -6.68 -27.08
CA PRO A 60 1.83 -7.25 -27.57
C PRO A 60 1.76 -7.74 -29.00
N ALA A 61 0.59 -8.04 -29.55
CA ALA A 61 0.45 -8.50 -30.94
C ALA A 61 0.54 -7.35 -31.95
N THR A 62 0.09 -6.14 -31.57
CA THR A 62 -0.01 -4.99 -32.47
C THR A 62 0.87 -3.80 -32.06
N GLY A 63 1.39 -3.79 -30.84
CA GLY A 63 2.10 -2.65 -30.24
C GLY A 63 1.21 -1.45 -29.90
N ARG A 64 -0.10 -1.51 -30.17
CA ARG A 64 -1.03 -0.39 -29.98
C ARG A 64 -1.29 -0.12 -28.52
N TYR A 65 -1.36 1.16 -28.17
CA TYR A 65 -1.74 1.61 -26.82
C TYR A 65 -3.16 1.16 -26.48
N LEU A 66 -3.31 0.62 -25.26
CA LEU A 66 -4.58 0.22 -24.69
C LEU A 66 -5.08 1.31 -23.72
N LYS A 67 -6.37 1.56 -23.74
CA LYS A 67 -7.02 2.47 -22.79
C LYS A 67 -6.92 1.93 -21.35
N ARG A 68 -7.31 2.73 -20.38
CA ARG A 68 -7.48 2.29 -18.98
C ARG A 68 -8.29 1.00 -18.89
N LEU A 69 -8.06 0.25 -17.83
CA LEU A 69 -8.79 -0.98 -17.57
C LEU A 69 -10.30 -0.74 -17.60
N SER A 70 -10.99 -1.60 -18.33
CA SER A 70 -12.44 -1.72 -18.24
C SER A 70 -12.84 -2.32 -16.87
N LEU A 71 -14.11 -2.16 -16.51
CA LEU A 71 -14.68 -2.78 -15.31
C LEU A 71 -14.44 -4.30 -15.27
N LEU A 72 -14.56 -4.97 -16.43
CA LEU A 72 -14.35 -6.41 -16.51
C LEU A 72 -12.90 -6.81 -16.24
N GLU A 73 -11.94 -6.13 -16.86
CA GLU A 73 -10.51 -6.38 -16.64
C GLU A 73 -10.13 -6.09 -15.17
N ALA A 74 -10.62 -4.99 -14.60
CA ALA A 74 -10.39 -4.65 -13.20
C ALA A 74 -10.95 -5.71 -12.25
N ARG A 75 -12.14 -6.24 -12.53
CA ARG A 75 -12.74 -7.34 -11.77
C ARG A 75 -11.89 -8.61 -11.87
N GLN A 76 -11.44 -8.97 -13.06
CA GLN A 76 -10.56 -10.12 -13.26
C GLN A 76 -9.23 -9.96 -12.51
N ALA A 77 -8.61 -8.76 -12.56
CA ALA A 77 -7.38 -8.48 -11.83
C ALA A 77 -7.59 -8.58 -10.31
N ALA A 78 -8.66 -8.01 -9.78
CA ALA A 78 -8.97 -8.05 -8.35
C ALA A 78 -9.17 -9.48 -7.86
N LEU A 79 -9.97 -10.28 -8.57
CA LEU A 79 -10.21 -11.69 -8.23
C LEU A 79 -8.94 -12.54 -8.34
N ALA A 80 -8.07 -12.28 -9.32
CA ALA A 80 -6.81 -12.99 -9.46
C ALA A 80 -5.80 -12.61 -8.35
N SER A 81 -5.87 -11.39 -7.84
CA SER A 81 -4.98 -10.88 -6.78
C SER A 81 -5.45 -11.25 -5.38
N TYR A 82 -6.71 -11.62 -5.22
CA TYR A 82 -7.28 -12.00 -3.93
C TYR A 82 -7.10 -13.50 -3.67
N ALA A 83 -6.44 -13.84 -2.56
CA ALA A 83 -6.14 -15.23 -2.20
C ALA A 83 -7.17 -15.86 -1.23
N GLY A 84 -8.17 -15.10 -0.81
CA GLY A 84 -9.24 -15.57 0.07
C GLY A 84 -10.39 -16.27 -0.67
N THR A 85 -11.45 -16.55 0.07
CA THR A 85 -12.69 -17.18 -0.44
C THR A 85 -13.89 -16.24 -0.39
N ALA A 86 -13.69 -15.00 0.07
CA ALA A 86 -14.73 -13.99 0.20
C ALA A 86 -15.26 -13.54 -1.18
N LYS A 87 -16.48 -13.06 -1.20
CA LYS A 87 -17.12 -12.58 -2.43
C LYS A 87 -16.77 -11.12 -2.67
N LEU A 88 -16.61 -10.75 -3.94
CA LEU A 88 -16.50 -9.37 -4.34
C LEU A 88 -17.88 -8.68 -4.22
N GLU A 89 -17.99 -7.69 -3.33
CA GLU A 89 -19.20 -6.93 -3.09
C GLU A 89 -19.30 -5.69 -3.97
N ALA A 90 -18.20 -4.95 -4.08
CA ALA A 90 -18.19 -3.71 -4.84
C ALA A 90 -16.88 -3.54 -5.63
N LEU A 91 -16.97 -2.81 -6.74
CA LEU A 91 -15.82 -2.42 -7.54
C LEU A 91 -16.01 -0.97 -7.99
N ARG A 92 -15.12 -0.09 -7.57
CA ARG A 92 -15.20 1.37 -7.80
C ARG A 92 -13.94 1.89 -8.47
N PHE A 93 -14.11 2.85 -9.37
CA PHE A 93 -12.99 3.63 -9.87
C PHE A 93 -12.68 4.77 -8.90
N VAL A 94 -11.42 4.91 -8.52
CA VAL A 94 -10.91 5.95 -7.64
C VAL A 94 -9.91 6.80 -8.43
N ALA A 95 -10.20 8.09 -8.54
CA ALA A 95 -9.30 9.03 -9.21
C ALA A 95 -8.06 9.32 -8.35
N ALA A 96 -6.97 9.72 -8.97
CA ALA A 96 -5.68 9.94 -8.30
C ALA A 96 -5.72 10.98 -7.17
N ASP A 97 -6.57 11.99 -7.30
CA ASP A 97 -6.80 13.07 -6.33
C ASP A 97 -7.74 12.69 -5.18
N LYS A 98 -8.42 11.54 -5.28
CA LYS A 98 -9.41 11.05 -4.31
C LYS A 98 -9.01 9.72 -3.68
N ASN A 99 -7.72 9.40 -3.70
CA ASN A 99 -7.24 8.15 -3.14
C ASN A 99 -7.49 8.07 -1.63
N PRO A 100 -8.01 6.92 -1.13
CA PRO A 100 -8.12 6.69 0.30
C PRO A 100 -6.73 6.56 0.94
N LEU A 101 -6.65 6.83 2.24
CA LEU A 101 -5.40 6.67 3.03
C LEU A 101 -4.78 5.28 2.88
N GLU A 102 -5.58 4.28 2.61
CA GLU A 102 -5.13 2.90 2.40
C GLU A 102 -4.26 2.72 1.16
N LEU A 103 -4.45 3.55 0.14
CA LEU A 103 -3.70 3.43 -1.11
C LEU A 103 -2.40 4.23 -1.13
N ARG A 104 -2.23 5.32 -0.38
CA ARG A 104 -0.98 6.11 -0.24
C ARG A 104 -0.23 6.43 -1.54
N ARG A 105 -0.86 6.30 -2.69
CA ARG A 105 -0.26 6.54 -4.00
C ARG A 105 -1.22 7.37 -4.83
N GLY A 106 -0.79 8.54 -5.27
CA GLY A 106 -1.57 9.46 -6.12
C GLY A 106 -1.74 8.94 -7.55
N ARG A 107 -2.34 7.74 -7.71
CA ARG A 107 -2.58 7.09 -9.00
C ARG A 107 -4.03 6.67 -9.13
N PRO A 108 -4.61 6.75 -10.35
CA PRO A 108 -5.96 6.24 -10.57
C PRO A 108 -5.98 4.73 -10.35
N ALA A 109 -6.97 4.25 -9.62
CA ALA A 109 -7.08 2.84 -9.25
C ALA A 109 -8.51 2.34 -9.32
N TRP A 110 -8.65 1.02 -9.45
CA TRP A 110 -9.88 0.31 -9.16
C TRP A 110 -9.79 -0.26 -7.74
N GLU A 111 -10.74 0.08 -6.90
CA GLU A 111 -10.90 -0.45 -5.54
C GLU A 111 -11.95 -1.54 -5.56
N ALA A 112 -11.55 -2.72 -5.15
CA ALA A 112 -12.40 -3.91 -5.04
C ALA A 112 -12.59 -4.27 -3.58
N ASP A 113 -13.84 -4.24 -3.11
CA ASP A 113 -14.22 -4.56 -1.74
C ASP A 113 -14.75 -5.99 -1.66
N PHE A 114 -14.24 -6.75 -0.72
CA PHE A 114 -14.67 -8.12 -0.44
C PHE A 114 -15.45 -8.20 0.89
N ASP A 115 -16.34 -9.17 1.02
CA ASP A 115 -17.25 -9.33 2.17
C ASP A 115 -16.53 -9.68 3.49
N ASP A 116 -15.25 -10.05 3.44
CA ASP A 116 -14.37 -10.20 4.62
C ASP A 116 -13.72 -8.88 5.06
N GLY A 117 -14.10 -7.77 4.44
CA GLY A 117 -13.53 -6.46 4.66
C GLY A 117 -12.14 -6.27 4.06
N THR A 118 -11.71 -7.10 3.12
CA THR A 118 -10.47 -6.88 2.37
C THR A 118 -10.71 -5.94 1.21
N HIS A 119 -9.86 -4.91 1.06
CA HIS A 119 -9.82 -4.02 -0.10
C HIS A 119 -8.60 -4.34 -0.96
N VAL A 120 -8.83 -4.50 -2.27
CA VAL A 120 -7.78 -4.74 -3.27
C VAL A 120 -7.75 -3.57 -4.24
N PHE A 121 -6.59 -2.95 -4.37
CA PHE A 121 -6.39 -1.79 -5.26
C PHE A 121 -5.59 -2.21 -6.49
N ILE A 122 -6.19 -2.01 -7.67
CA ILE A 122 -5.60 -2.32 -8.97
C ILE A 122 -5.34 -1.01 -9.72
N ASP A 123 -4.13 -0.83 -10.22
CA ASP A 123 -3.76 0.32 -11.05
C ASP A 123 -4.65 0.37 -12.31
N ALA A 124 -5.31 1.49 -12.52
CA ALA A 124 -6.26 1.62 -13.63
C ALA A 124 -5.58 1.70 -15.00
N ASP A 125 -4.33 2.10 -15.07
CA ASP A 125 -3.60 2.29 -16.32
C ASP A 125 -2.79 1.05 -16.72
N SER A 126 -2.29 0.25 -15.75
CA SER A 126 -1.47 -0.94 -16.03
C SER A 126 -2.13 -2.27 -15.64
N GLY A 127 -3.13 -2.26 -14.77
CA GLY A 127 -3.69 -3.48 -14.19
C GLY A 127 -2.79 -4.15 -13.15
N ALA A 128 -1.78 -3.46 -12.66
CA ALA A 128 -0.91 -3.97 -11.61
C ALA A 128 -1.61 -3.90 -10.25
N LEU A 129 -1.33 -4.87 -9.38
CA LEU A 129 -1.75 -4.81 -7.99
C LEU A 129 -0.97 -3.69 -7.27
N LEU A 130 -1.69 -2.71 -6.72
CA LEU A 130 -1.10 -1.62 -5.95
C LEU A 130 -1.05 -1.94 -4.46
N ALA A 131 -2.15 -2.46 -3.92
CA ALA A 131 -2.24 -2.77 -2.50
C ALA A 131 -3.35 -3.79 -2.20
N VAL A 132 -3.15 -4.56 -1.13
CA VAL A 132 -4.19 -5.36 -0.48
C VAL A 132 -4.26 -4.92 0.97
N ARG A 133 -5.45 -4.58 1.44
CA ARG A 133 -5.70 -4.06 2.78
C ARG A 133 -6.79 -4.86 3.46
N THR A 134 -6.39 -5.69 4.42
CA THR A 134 -7.31 -6.46 5.24
C THR A 134 -7.85 -5.61 6.40
N ALA A 135 -8.95 -6.05 7.05
CA ALA A 135 -9.46 -5.41 8.26
C ALA A 135 -8.38 -5.37 9.38
N GLN A 136 -7.59 -6.43 9.52
CA GLN A 136 -6.48 -6.49 10.47
C GLN A 136 -5.38 -5.47 10.14
N TRP A 137 -5.06 -5.27 8.85
CA TRP A 137 -4.10 -4.27 8.41
C TRP A 137 -4.57 -2.86 8.77
N ARG A 138 -5.85 -2.53 8.57
CA ARG A 138 -6.43 -1.22 8.93
C ARG A 138 -6.35 -0.95 10.43
N TRP A 139 -6.63 -1.96 11.25
CA TRP A 139 -6.48 -1.85 12.69
C TRP A 139 -5.03 -1.58 13.09
N PHE A 140 -4.08 -2.32 12.53
CA PHE A 140 -2.65 -2.09 12.76
C PHE A 140 -2.23 -0.68 12.29
N ASP A 141 -2.65 -0.25 11.12
CA ASP A 141 -2.33 1.08 10.58
C ASP A 141 -2.91 2.22 11.44
N PHE A 142 -4.11 2.03 12.01
CA PHE A 142 -4.68 2.96 12.97
C PHE A 142 -3.86 3.03 14.26
N MET A 143 -3.48 1.87 14.84
CA MET A 143 -2.64 1.82 16.03
C MET A 143 -1.24 2.41 15.77
N TRP A 144 -0.70 2.18 14.58
CA TRP A 144 0.55 2.80 14.16
C TRP A 144 0.43 4.34 14.10
N GLY A 145 -0.61 4.87 13.47
CA GLY A 145 -0.87 6.31 13.42
C GLY A 145 -0.99 6.92 14.82
N LEU A 146 -1.66 6.22 15.75
CA LEU A 146 -1.75 6.64 17.14
C LEU A 146 -0.37 6.62 17.83
N HIS A 147 0.46 5.60 17.55
CA HIS A 147 1.80 5.48 18.15
C HIS A 147 2.74 6.61 17.71
N ILE A 148 2.71 6.99 16.43
CA ILE A 148 3.51 8.12 15.91
C ILE A 148 2.82 9.47 16.06
N MET A 149 1.62 9.51 16.68
CA MET A 149 0.80 10.72 16.86
C MET A 149 0.43 11.45 15.57
N ASP A 150 0.45 10.75 14.45
CA ASP A 150 -0.03 11.20 13.14
C ASP A 150 -1.22 10.35 12.69
N LEU A 151 -2.43 10.81 13.00
CA LEU A 151 -3.68 10.14 12.61
C LEU A 151 -4.14 10.50 11.20
N GLN A 152 -3.55 11.52 10.58
CA GLN A 152 -3.97 12.04 9.28
C GLN A 152 -3.24 11.33 8.13
N THR A 153 -1.91 11.38 8.10
CA THR A 153 -1.12 10.79 7.04
C THR A 153 -0.57 9.42 7.42
N ARG A 154 -0.32 9.19 8.72
CA ARG A 154 0.27 7.99 9.30
C ARG A 154 1.64 7.64 8.71
N GLU A 155 2.33 8.65 8.22
CA GLU A 155 3.65 8.53 7.58
C GLU A 155 4.68 9.48 8.19
N ASP A 156 4.22 10.59 8.80
CA ASP A 156 5.10 11.60 9.36
C ASP A 156 5.52 11.26 10.80
N THR A 157 6.74 10.73 10.93
CA THR A 157 7.38 10.48 12.23
C THR A 157 7.99 11.73 12.87
N HIS A 158 7.94 12.88 12.22
CA HIS A 158 8.42 14.18 12.72
C HIS A 158 7.26 15.11 13.08
N HIS A 159 6.07 14.56 13.31
CA HIS A 159 4.88 15.34 13.67
C HIS A 159 5.15 16.21 14.93
N PRO A 160 4.80 17.50 14.94
CA PRO A 160 5.08 18.43 16.04
C PRO A 160 4.60 17.92 17.41
N ILE A 161 3.47 17.23 17.46
CA ILE A 161 2.94 16.65 18.70
C ILE A 161 3.90 15.61 19.27
N LEU A 162 4.47 14.74 18.43
CA LEU A 162 5.44 13.73 18.84
C LEU A 162 6.70 14.39 19.44
N ILE A 163 7.20 15.45 18.81
CA ILE A 163 8.37 16.20 19.29
C ILE A 163 8.08 16.82 20.66
N VAL A 164 6.93 17.46 20.84
CA VAL A 164 6.52 18.06 22.12
C VAL A 164 6.40 17.00 23.20
N MET A 165 5.73 15.88 22.94
CA MET A 165 5.58 14.78 23.88
C MET A 165 6.91 14.13 24.25
N ALA A 166 7.81 13.95 23.29
CA ALA A 166 9.17 13.46 23.56
C ALA A 166 9.97 14.42 24.46
N ALA A 167 9.84 15.74 24.23
CA ALA A 167 10.46 16.74 25.09
C ALA A 167 9.94 16.68 26.53
N PHE A 168 8.62 16.57 26.74
CA PHE A 168 8.04 16.40 28.06
C PHE A 168 8.50 15.11 28.75
N ALA A 169 8.56 14.00 28.02
CA ALA A 169 9.07 12.74 28.55
C ALA A 169 10.55 12.85 28.94
N GLY A 170 11.37 13.52 28.14
CA GLY A 170 12.78 13.80 28.45
C GLY A 170 12.95 14.65 29.72
N ILE A 171 12.20 15.74 29.85
CA ILE A 171 12.18 16.59 31.06
C ILE A 171 11.75 15.77 32.30
N GLY A 172 10.69 14.99 32.19
CA GLY A 172 10.22 14.14 33.26
C GLY A 172 11.26 13.10 33.72
N THR A 173 11.98 12.52 32.75
CA THR A 173 13.06 11.58 33.05
C THR A 173 14.21 12.26 33.81
N ILE A 174 14.65 13.44 33.35
CA ILE A 174 15.71 14.21 34.02
C ILE A 174 15.30 14.58 35.46
N LEU A 175 14.08 15.10 35.63
CA LEU A 175 13.55 15.42 36.96
C LEU A 175 13.49 14.17 37.87
N GLY A 176 13.06 13.03 37.33
CA GLY A 176 13.05 11.77 38.09
C GLY A 176 14.43 11.33 38.52
N LEU A 177 15.42 11.43 37.64
CA LEU A 177 16.83 11.11 37.97
C LEU A 177 17.41 12.05 39.07
N VAL A 178 17.07 13.34 39.02
CA VAL A 178 17.51 14.31 40.05
C VAL A 178 16.82 14.06 41.40
N LEU A 179 15.56 13.68 41.41
CA LEU A 179 14.81 13.44 42.65
C LEU A 179 15.14 12.11 43.35
N LEU A 180 15.61 11.11 42.61
CA LEU A 180 15.94 9.78 43.12
C LEU A 180 16.96 9.83 44.28
N PRO A 181 18.14 10.52 44.21
CA PRO A 181 19.08 10.62 45.32
C PRO A 181 18.53 11.47 46.48
N LEU A 182 17.65 12.43 46.21
CA LEU A 182 17.03 13.25 47.26
C LEU A 182 16.01 12.45 48.10
N ALA A 183 15.26 11.57 47.43
CA ALA A 183 14.33 10.66 48.08
C ALA A 183 15.06 9.61 48.94
N SER A 184 16.17 9.03 48.44
CA SER A 184 16.95 8.03 49.16
C SER A 184 17.62 8.58 50.41
N ARG A 185 18.07 9.85 50.42
CA ARG A 185 18.66 10.54 51.57
C ARG A 185 17.62 10.78 52.68
N ARG A 186 16.36 11.02 52.36
CA ARG A 186 15.27 11.17 53.35
C ARG A 186 14.96 9.88 54.11
N THR A 187 15.01 8.74 53.40
CA THR A 187 14.73 7.41 54.00
C THR A 187 15.82 6.97 54.99
N GLN A 188 17.08 7.39 54.78
CA GLN A 188 18.17 7.07 55.71
C GLN A 188 18.13 7.92 56.97
N LYS A 189 17.68 9.18 56.91
CA LYS A 189 17.56 10.05 58.11
C LYS A 189 16.47 9.64 59.09
N GLY A 190 15.49 8.85 58.68
CA GLY A 190 14.41 8.32 59.55
C GLY A 190 14.72 7.00 60.25
N LYS A 191 15.95 6.44 60.09
CA LYS A 191 16.36 5.14 60.66
C LYS A 191 17.47 5.25 61.72
N THR A 192 17.72 6.42 62.27
CA THR A 192 18.59 6.53 63.46
C THR A 192 17.75 6.39 64.74
N PRO A 193 18.04 5.40 65.61
CA PRO A 193 17.31 5.16 66.85
C PRO A 193 17.53 6.27 67.85
#